data_98adfe17b4f0513a305f2a2983a157ad
#
_entry.id   98adfe17b4f0513a305f2a2983a157ad
#
_cell.length_a   1.000
_cell.length_b   1.000
_cell.length_c   1.000
_cell.angle_alpha   90.00
_cell.angle_beta   90.00
_cell.angle_gamma   90.00
#
_symmetry.space_group_name_H-M   'P 1'
#
loop_
_entity.id
_entity.type
_entity.pdbx_description
1 polymer ?
#
loop_
_entity_poly.entity_id
_entity_poly.type
_entity_poly.pdbx_seq_one_letter_code
_entity_poly.pdbx_strand_id
1 'polypeptide(L)'
;QYLRRLVWYIASRLLVITLVLGLMVTGFYYAMNVTNINVVLKDGMARRAQVIMMTEDSSELTKYFQESFIQRDPQVQNAIAGYSAYKDYNIRGMDHRLEMSFFWVWPWDTVARVTIVERIPRIDGRVKGAYADQYVAEQGASALYPPAWQSMKYNAILVKESGKWHIRSLTVVEALED
;
A
#
# COMPACT_ATOMS: atom_id res chain seq x y z
N GLN A 1 19.60 54.01 -24.68
CA GLN A 1 18.59 53.86 -23.63
C GLN A 1 17.48 52.88 -24.05
N TYR A 2 17.00 52.91 -25.30
CA TYR A 2 15.93 52.03 -25.82
C TYR A 2 16.32 50.55 -25.84
N LEU A 3 17.55 50.23 -26.27
CA LEU A 3 18.03 48.85 -26.33
C LEU A 3 18.06 48.19 -24.96
N ARG A 4 18.51 48.92 -23.92
CA ARG A 4 18.54 48.44 -22.54
C ARG A 4 17.15 48.16 -21.99
N ARG A 5 16.15 48.98 -22.31
CA ARG A 5 14.75 48.75 -21.91
C ARG A 5 14.16 47.54 -22.65
N LEU A 6 14.47 47.37 -23.93
CA LEU A 6 14.03 46.20 -24.70
C LEU A 6 14.62 44.90 -24.16
N VAL A 7 15.90 44.88 -23.89
CA VAL A 7 16.58 43.70 -23.28
C VAL A 7 15.96 43.35 -21.92
N TRP A 8 15.75 44.34 -21.05
CA TRP A 8 15.09 44.13 -19.77
C TRP A 8 13.65 43.60 -19.90
N TYR A 9 12.90 44.09 -20.85
CA TYR A 9 11.53 43.64 -21.13
C TYR A 9 11.53 42.16 -21.59
N ILE A 10 12.37 41.80 -22.54
CA ILE A 10 12.49 40.43 -23.04
C ILE A 10 12.99 39.50 -21.92
N ALA A 11 14.01 39.87 -21.17
CA ALA A 11 14.56 39.09 -20.08
C ALA A 11 13.53 38.81 -18.98
N SER A 12 12.74 39.82 -18.59
CA SER A 12 11.70 39.63 -17.58
C SER A 12 10.59 38.68 -18.04
N ARG A 13 10.20 38.74 -19.31
CA ARG A 13 9.20 37.83 -19.89
C ARG A 13 9.71 36.41 -19.96
N LEU A 14 10.94 36.20 -20.41
CA LEU A 14 11.59 34.89 -20.44
C LEU A 14 11.72 34.29 -19.05
N LEU A 15 12.10 35.08 -18.07
CA LEU A 15 12.20 34.63 -16.66
C LEU A 15 10.84 34.15 -16.15
N VAL A 16 9.77 34.93 -16.36
CA VAL A 16 8.42 34.53 -15.93
C VAL A 16 7.99 33.24 -16.61
N ILE A 17 8.20 33.12 -17.94
CA ILE A 17 7.83 31.91 -18.69
C ILE A 17 8.61 30.70 -18.17
N THR A 18 9.91 30.82 -17.94
CA THR A 18 10.75 29.74 -17.41
C THR A 18 10.31 29.33 -16.02
N LEU A 19 9.93 30.28 -15.17
CA LEU A 19 9.47 30.02 -13.82
C LEU A 19 8.12 29.28 -13.83
N VAL A 20 7.18 29.72 -14.66
CA VAL A 20 5.87 29.07 -14.82
C VAL A 20 6.02 27.65 -15.37
N LEU A 21 6.86 27.46 -16.40
CA LEU A 21 7.15 26.13 -16.93
C LEU A 21 7.81 25.23 -15.91
N GLY A 22 8.76 25.75 -15.13
CA GLY A 22 9.41 25.03 -14.04
C GLY A 22 8.42 24.55 -12.98
N LEU A 23 7.49 25.43 -12.57
CA LEU A 23 6.43 25.08 -11.62
C LEU A 23 5.46 24.02 -12.20
N MET A 24 5.08 24.14 -13.46
CA MET A 24 4.23 23.14 -14.13
C MET A 24 4.89 21.76 -14.18
N VAL A 25 6.16 21.69 -14.58
CA VAL A 25 6.93 20.44 -14.63
C VAL A 25 7.07 19.83 -13.24
N THR A 26 7.43 20.64 -12.24
CA THR A 26 7.55 20.19 -10.84
C THR A 26 6.22 19.66 -10.33
N GLY A 27 5.11 20.37 -10.55
CA GLY A 27 3.77 19.94 -10.17
C GLY A 27 3.36 18.63 -10.85
N PHE A 28 3.68 18.47 -12.12
CA PHE A 28 3.40 17.24 -12.86
C PHE A 28 4.13 16.02 -12.25
N TYR A 29 5.44 16.14 -12.03
CA TYR A 29 6.22 15.05 -11.42
C TYR A 29 5.81 14.76 -9.98
N TYR A 30 5.45 15.79 -9.22
CA TYR A 30 4.87 15.60 -7.89
C TYR A 30 3.59 14.77 -7.96
N ALA A 31 2.66 15.14 -8.81
CA ALA A 31 1.39 14.41 -8.97
C ALA A 31 1.62 12.96 -9.41
N MET A 32 2.55 12.71 -10.32
CA MET A 32 2.94 11.35 -10.74
C MET A 32 3.49 10.53 -9.58
N ASN A 33 4.39 11.07 -8.77
CA ASN A 33 4.95 10.34 -7.64
C ASN A 33 3.88 10.01 -6.60
N VAL A 34 3.03 10.97 -6.25
CA VAL A 34 1.92 10.76 -5.30
C VAL A 34 0.96 9.69 -5.82
N THR A 35 0.57 9.75 -7.07
CA THR A 35 -0.33 8.75 -7.69
C THR A 35 0.29 7.36 -7.67
N ASN A 36 1.56 7.23 -8.06
CA ASN A 36 2.26 5.94 -8.07
C ASN A 36 2.39 5.36 -6.66
N ILE A 37 2.72 6.18 -5.67
CA ILE A 37 2.80 5.74 -4.27
C ILE A 37 1.42 5.27 -3.77
N ASN A 38 0.35 6.00 -4.08
CA ASN A 38 -1.01 5.62 -3.72
C ASN A 38 -1.40 4.27 -4.32
N VAL A 39 -1.10 4.04 -5.60
CA VAL A 39 -1.38 2.76 -6.28
C VAL A 39 -0.58 1.63 -5.63
N VAL A 40 0.73 1.83 -5.43
CA VAL A 40 1.59 0.80 -4.81
C VAL A 40 1.13 0.44 -3.40
N LEU A 41 0.76 1.44 -2.58
CA LEU A 41 0.24 1.18 -1.23
C LEU A 41 -1.10 0.45 -1.28
N LYS A 42 -2.05 0.95 -2.07
CA LYS A 42 -3.40 0.37 -2.13
C LYS A 42 -3.38 -1.06 -2.66
N ASP A 43 -2.75 -1.27 -3.81
CA ASP A 43 -2.71 -2.57 -4.45
C ASP A 43 -1.78 -3.53 -3.69
N GLY A 44 -0.65 -3.04 -3.19
CA GLY A 44 0.30 -3.83 -2.40
C GLY A 44 -0.31 -4.34 -1.10
N MET A 45 -0.97 -3.48 -0.32
CA MET A 45 -1.63 -3.87 0.93
C MET A 45 -2.79 -4.85 0.68
N ALA A 46 -3.60 -4.62 -0.36
CA ALA A 46 -4.65 -5.55 -0.75
C ALA A 46 -4.07 -6.91 -1.16
N ARG A 47 -3.00 -6.94 -1.93
CA ARG A 47 -2.34 -8.17 -2.35
C ARG A 47 -1.71 -8.89 -1.15
N ARG A 48 -1.09 -8.16 -0.22
CA ARG A 48 -0.57 -8.72 1.02
C ARG A 48 -1.67 -9.41 1.83
N ALA A 49 -2.81 -8.78 1.99
CA ALA A 49 -3.96 -9.38 2.67
C ALA A 49 -4.44 -10.66 1.96
N GLN A 50 -4.51 -10.66 0.63
CA GLN A 50 -4.88 -11.83 -0.16
C GLN A 50 -3.90 -13.00 0.03
N VAL A 51 -2.59 -12.72 0.09
CA VAL A 51 -1.58 -13.75 0.35
C VAL A 51 -1.73 -14.32 1.77
N ILE A 52 -1.95 -13.46 2.77
CA ILE A 52 -2.19 -13.90 4.15
C ILE A 52 -3.46 -14.74 4.26
N MET A 53 -4.50 -14.41 3.50
CA MET A 53 -5.75 -15.19 3.40
C MET A 53 -5.63 -16.43 2.50
N MET A 54 -4.44 -16.68 1.92
CA MET A 54 -4.14 -17.81 1.03
C MET A 54 -5.02 -17.87 -0.23
N THR A 55 -5.45 -16.72 -0.74
CA THR A 55 -6.20 -16.60 -1.98
C THR A 55 -5.34 -16.27 -3.20
N GLU A 56 -4.11 -15.79 -2.97
CA GLU A 56 -3.15 -15.40 -4.01
C GLU A 56 -1.74 -15.91 -3.67
N ASP A 57 -0.92 -16.03 -4.70
CA ASP A 57 0.46 -16.45 -4.58
C ASP A 57 1.37 -15.31 -4.10
N SER A 58 2.37 -15.63 -3.28
CA SER A 58 3.30 -14.66 -2.73
C SER A 58 4.23 -14.02 -3.76
N SER A 59 4.40 -14.63 -4.94
CA SER A 59 5.23 -14.10 -6.03
C SER A 59 4.75 -12.73 -6.53
N GLU A 60 3.44 -12.49 -6.46
CA GLU A 60 2.84 -11.21 -6.83
C GLU A 60 3.25 -10.04 -5.93
N LEU A 61 3.70 -10.32 -4.70
CA LEU A 61 4.13 -9.29 -3.74
C LEU A 61 5.38 -8.54 -4.20
N THR A 62 6.25 -9.17 -4.97
CA THR A 62 7.50 -8.55 -5.47
C THR A 62 7.27 -7.32 -6.36
N LYS A 63 6.04 -7.16 -6.89
CA LYS A 63 5.65 -5.98 -7.67
C LYS A 63 5.48 -4.73 -6.80
N TYR A 64 5.18 -4.90 -5.51
CA TYR A 64 4.80 -3.83 -4.59
C TYR A 64 5.75 -3.69 -3.41
N PHE A 65 6.36 -4.78 -2.97
CA PHE A 65 7.23 -4.84 -1.80
C PHE A 65 8.65 -5.18 -2.19
N GLN A 66 9.61 -4.66 -1.43
CA GLN A 66 10.98 -5.16 -1.51
C GLN A 66 11.03 -6.62 -1.04
N GLU A 67 11.84 -7.42 -1.68
CA GLU A 67 12.02 -8.84 -1.32
C GLU A 67 12.46 -9.02 0.14
N SER A 68 13.32 -8.14 0.62
CA SER A 68 13.75 -8.13 2.02
C SER A 68 12.62 -7.89 3.03
N PHE A 69 11.56 -7.20 2.63
CA PHE A 69 10.35 -7.06 3.45
C PHE A 69 9.55 -8.36 3.46
N ILE A 70 9.30 -8.94 2.29
CA ILE A 70 8.54 -10.19 2.15
C ILE A 70 9.16 -11.29 3.02
N GLN A 71 10.48 -11.42 3.01
CA GLN A 71 11.22 -12.40 3.79
C GLN A 71 11.12 -12.18 5.32
N ARG A 72 10.87 -10.96 5.76
CA ARG A 72 10.80 -10.60 7.18
C ARG A 72 9.39 -10.43 7.73
N ASP A 73 8.37 -10.38 6.88
CA ASP A 73 6.99 -10.25 7.33
C ASP A 73 6.47 -11.58 7.89
N PRO A 74 6.21 -11.68 9.22
CA PRO A 74 5.83 -12.94 9.84
C PRO A 74 4.51 -13.49 9.33
N GLN A 75 3.55 -12.61 9.00
CA GLN A 75 2.23 -13.03 8.53
C GLN A 75 2.31 -13.62 7.12
N VAL A 76 3.10 -12.99 6.26
CA VAL A 76 3.34 -13.48 4.89
C VAL A 76 4.11 -14.81 4.96
N GLN A 77 5.16 -14.90 5.78
CA GLN A 77 5.94 -16.13 5.94
C GLN A 77 5.11 -17.27 6.51
N ASN A 78 4.26 -17.01 7.49
CA ASN A 78 3.32 -18.02 8.02
C ASN A 78 2.34 -18.50 6.93
N ALA A 79 1.84 -17.60 6.09
CA ALA A 79 0.96 -17.98 4.98
C ALA A 79 1.68 -18.86 3.95
N ILE A 80 2.91 -18.51 3.57
CA ILE A 80 3.75 -19.30 2.66
C ILE A 80 4.03 -20.70 3.24
N ALA A 81 4.25 -20.80 4.55
CA ALA A 81 4.46 -22.06 5.23
C ALA A 81 3.17 -22.87 5.51
N GLY A 82 2.01 -22.34 5.15
CA GLY A 82 0.71 -22.99 5.35
C GLY A 82 0.13 -22.86 6.77
N TYR A 83 0.64 -21.94 7.60
CA TYR A 83 0.21 -21.70 8.98
C TYR A 83 -0.68 -20.47 9.14
N SER A 84 -1.27 -19.97 8.07
CA SER A 84 -2.22 -18.85 8.15
C SER A 84 -3.44 -19.21 8.99
N ALA A 85 -3.98 -18.23 9.71
CA ALA A 85 -5.27 -18.35 10.40
C ALA A 85 -6.45 -18.65 9.45
N TYR A 86 -6.27 -18.38 8.16
CA TYR A 86 -7.29 -18.57 7.13
C TYR A 86 -7.14 -19.89 6.34
N LYS A 87 -6.17 -20.73 6.68
CA LYS A 87 -5.84 -21.97 5.93
C LYS A 87 -7.02 -22.93 5.73
N ASP A 88 -7.91 -23.01 6.71
CA ASP A 88 -9.05 -23.93 6.72
C ASP A 88 -10.34 -23.28 6.18
N TYR A 89 -10.24 -22.07 5.65
CA TYR A 89 -11.35 -21.31 5.10
C TYR A 89 -11.25 -21.18 3.59
N ASN A 90 -12.42 -21.20 2.94
CA ASN A 90 -12.58 -20.81 1.54
C ASN A 90 -12.98 -19.34 1.49
N ILE A 91 -11.99 -18.47 1.30
CA ILE A 91 -12.23 -17.02 1.15
C ILE A 91 -12.62 -16.75 -0.31
N ARG A 92 -13.75 -16.07 -0.52
CA ARG A 92 -14.27 -15.68 -1.83
C ARG A 92 -14.02 -14.23 -2.17
N GLY A 93 -13.90 -13.39 -1.16
CA GLY A 93 -13.68 -11.96 -1.31
C GLY A 93 -13.45 -11.26 0.02
N MET A 94 -12.98 -10.03 -0.06
CA MET A 94 -12.79 -9.16 1.09
C MET A 94 -13.09 -7.70 0.71
N ASP A 95 -13.58 -6.93 1.66
CA ASP A 95 -13.73 -5.47 1.54
C ASP A 95 -12.48 -4.79 2.13
N HIS A 96 -11.44 -4.65 1.29
CA HIS A 96 -10.18 -4.02 1.71
C HIS A 96 -10.26 -2.51 1.57
N ARG A 97 -10.05 -1.80 2.66
CA ARG A 97 -10.05 -0.34 2.74
C ARG A 97 -8.71 0.15 3.25
N LEU A 98 -8.11 1.07 2.51
CA LEU A 98 -6.87 1.72 2.89
C LEU A 98 -7.07 3.24 2.88
N GLU A 99 -6.88 3.85 4.03
CA GLU A 99 -6.84 5.30 4.19
C GLU A 99 -5.39 5.75 4.30
N MET A 100 -5.04 6.80 3.59
CA MET A 100 -3.70 7.37 3.60
C MET A 100 -3.75 8.79 4.12
N SER A 101 -2.89 9.12 5.07
CA SER A 101 -2.69 10.49 5.52
C SER A 101 -1.98 11.30 4.46
N PHE A 102 -2.16 12.64 4.51
CA PHE A 102 -1.40 13.52 3.62
C PHE A 102 0.11 13.29 3.80
N PHE A 103 0.83 13.24 2.69
CA PHE A 103 2.28 13.15 2.66
C PHE A 103 2.84 14.03 1.54
N TRP A 104 4.09 14.44 1.70
CA TRP A 104 4.81 15.21 0.71
C TRP A 104 5.99 14.42 0.18
N VAL A 105 6.19 14.45 -1.15
CA VAL A 105 7.32 13.82 -1.82
C VAL A 105 7.76 14.73 -2.98
N TRP A 106 9.03 15.11 -2.97
CA TRP A 106 9.57 15.91 -4.07
C TRP A 106 9.78 15.06 -5.33
N PRO A 107 9.77 15.67 -6.52
CA PRO A 107 10.00 14.94 -7.79
C PRO A 107 11.29 14.12 -7.83
N TRP A 108 12.31 14.57 -7.13
CA TRP A 108 13.63 13.92 -7.04
C TRP A 108 13.80 12.99 -5.85
N ASP A 109 12.83 12.88 -4.97
CA ASP A 109 12.91 12.00 -3.82
C ASP A 109 12.88 10.52 -4.25
N THR A 110 13.66 9.73 -3.54
CA THR A 110 13.73 8.28 -3.69
C THR A 110 13.15 7.53 -2.50
N VAL A 111 12.75 8.25 -1.46
CA VAL A 111 12.14 7.71 -0.24
C VAL A 111 10.89 8.51 0.09
N ALA A 112 9.81 7.81 0.38
CA ALA A 112 8.55 8.39 0.84
C ALA A 112 8.12 7.74 2.16
N ARG A 113 7.50 8.54 3.05
CA ARG A 113 6.91 8.09 4.31
C ARG A 113 5.44 8.44 4.32
N VAL A 114 4.60 7.43 4.54
CA VAL A 114 3.14 7.59 4.51
C VAL A 114 2.54 6.87 5.69
N THR A 115 1.69 7.54 6.45
CA THR A 115 0.89 6.88 7.48
C THR A 115 -0.38 6.35 6.82
N ILE A 116 -0.66 5.07 7.01
CA ILE A 116 -1.81 4.37 6.44
C ILE A 116 -2.63 3.70 7.53
N VAL A 117 -3.93 3.61 7.29
CA VAL A 117 -4.86 2.82 8.10
C VAL A 117 -5.49 1.75 7.22
N GLU A 118 -5.27 0.50 7.60
CA GLU A 118 -5.82 -0.66 6.91
C GLU A 118 -7.01 -1.21 7.69
N ARG A 119 -8.13 -1.41 6.99
CA ARG A 119 -9.34 -2.06 7.50
C ARG A 119 -9.86 -3.08 6.50
N ILE A 120 -10.28 -4.21 7.01
CA ILE A 120 -11.03 -5.21 6.24
C ILE A 120 -12.28 -5.58 7.05
N PRO A 121 -13.34 -4.74 6.97
CA PRO A 121 -14.54 -4.91 7.80
C PRO A 121 -15.35 -6.15 7.43
N ARG A 122 -15.15 -6.70 6.22
CA ARG A 122 -15.87 -7.88 5.76
C ARG A 122 -14.96 -8.81 4.97
N ILE A 123 -14.99 -10.08 5.38
CA ILE A 123 -14.34 -11.20 4.68
C ILE A 123 -15.43 -12.20 4.33
N ASP A 124 -15.66 -12.41 3.03
CA ASP A 124 -16.63 -13.38 2.54
C ASP A 124 -15.96 -14.74 2.41
N GLY A 125 -16.39 -15.68 3.22
CA GLY A 125 -15.86 -17.04 3.20
C GLY A 125 -16.53 -17.93 4.21
N ARG A 126 -16.22 -19.24 4.12
CA ARG A 126 -16.65 -20.25 5.07
C ARG A 126 -15.55 -21.29 5.27
N VAL A 127 -15.57 -21.94 6.42
CA VAL A 127 -14.70 -23.07 6.69
C VAL A 127 -14.90 -24.15 5.63
N LYS A 128 -13.82 -24.83 5.26
CA LYS A 128 -13.85 -25.95 4.32
C LYS A 128 -14.69 -27.08 4.92
N GLY A 129 -15.52 -27.74 4.12
CA GLY A 129 -16.48 -28.75 4.59
C GLY A 129 -15.85 -29.86 5.42
N ALA A 130 -14.60 -30.25 5.13
CA ALA A 130 -13.87 -31.26 5.87
C ALA A 130 -13.63 -30.92 7.35
N TYR A 131 -13.63 -29.64 7.71
CA TYR A 131 -13.34 -29.16 9.08
C TYR A 131 -14.58 -28.56 9.77
N ALA A 132 -15.72 -28.47 9.08
CA ALA A 132 -16.90 -27.75 9.59
C ALA A 132 -17.40 -28.32 10.92
N ASP A 133 -17.57 -29.64 11.00
CA ASP A 133 -18.11 -30.32 12.20
C ASP A 133 -17.15 -30.19 13.38
N GLN A 134 -15.86 -30.28 13.15
CA GLN A 134 -14.83 -30.12 14.18
C GLN A 134 -14.83 -28.69 14.73
N TYR A 135 -14.84 -27.68 13.86
CA TYR A 135 -14.82 -26.27 14.27
C TYR A 135 -16.08 -25.87 15.04
N VAL A 136 -17.25 -26.39 14.63
CA VAL A 136 -18.50 -26.14 15.36
C VAL A 136 -18.47 -26.79 16.76
N ALA A 137 -17.95 -28.01 16.84
CA ALA A 137 -17.84 -28.74 18.11
C ALA A 137 -16.88 -28.08 19.11
N GLU A 138 -15.76 -27.52 18.60
CA GLU A 138 -14.71 -26.94 19.44
C GLU A 138 -14.98 -25.46 19.80
N GLN A 139 -15.52 -24.68 18.87
CA GLN A 139 -15.57 -23.21 18.97
C GLN A 139 -16.97 -22.62 18.73
N GLY A 140 -17.95 -23.44 18.37
CA GLY A 140 -19.33 -23.02 18.11
C GLY A 140 -19.58 -22.58 16.66
N ALA A 141 -20.83 -22.20 16.38
CA ALA A 141 -21.29 -21.86 15.03
C ALA A 141 -20.58 -20.65 14.39
N SER A 142 -20.05 -19.74 15.19
CA SER A 142 -19.31 -18.55 14.71
C SER A 142 -18.01 -18.94 14.01
N ALA A 143 -17.41 -20.08 14.35
CA ALA A 143 -16.19 -20.60 13.74
C ALA A 143 -16.37 -21.09 12.30
N LEU A 144 -17.60 -21.16 11.80
CA LEU A 144 -17.87 -21.41 10.38
C LEU A 144 -17.46 -20.25 9.47
N TYR A 145 -17.28 -19.06 10.04
CA TYR A 145 -16.87 -17.86 9.32
C TYR A 145 -15.40 -17.53 9.58
N PRO A 146 -14.71 -16.88 8.62
CA PRO A 146 -13.30 -16.50 8.79
C PRO A 146 -13.12 -15.58 10.00
N PRO A 147 -11.97 -15.66 10.70
CA PRO A 147 -11.65 -14.74 11.76
C PRO A 147 -11.59 -13.29 11.23
N ALA A 148 -11.99 -12.34 12.08
CA ALA A 148 -11.93 -10.92 11.76
C ALA A 148 -10.48 -10.48 11.49
N TRP A 149 -10.31 -9.54 10.56
CA TRP A 149 -9.03 -8.88 10.34
C TRP A 149 -8.83 -7.77 11.36
N GLN A 150 -7.70 -7.74 12.00
CA GLN A 150 -7.37 -6.67 12.93
C GLN A 150 -7.07 -5.39 12.16
N SER A 151 -7.86 -4.36 12.38
CA SER A 151 -7.60 -3.02 11.83
C SER A 151 -6.34 -2.43 12.42
N MET A 152 -5.45 -1.93 11.57
CA MET A 152 -4.12 -1.48 11.96
C MET A 152 -3.76 -0.15 11.32
N LYS A 153 -3.02 0.65 12.08
CA LYS A 153 -2.35 1.85 11.57
C LYS A 153 -0.86 1.58 11.45
N TYR A 154 -0.32 1.90 10.29
CA TYR A 154 1.10 1.70 9.96
C TYR A 154 1.76 2.99 9.53
N ASN A 155 3.05 3.09 9.82
CA ASN A 155 3.96 3.97 9.10
C ASN A 155 4.64 3.15 8.00
N ALA A 156 4.32 3.47 6.75
CA ALA A 156 4.90 2.86 5.58
C ALA A 156 6.09 3.68 5.08
N ILE A 157 7.19 3.01 4.77
CA ILE A 157 8.33 3.59 4.07
C ILE A 157 8.41 2.94 2.70
N LEU A 158 8.38 3.77 1.66
CA LEU A 158 8.56 3.34 0.29
C LEU A 158 9.91 3.85 -0.24
N VAL A 159 10.50 3.09 -1.13
CA VAL A 159 11.72 3.44 -1.83
C VAL A 159 11.54 3.32 -3.32
N LYS A 160 12.23 4.17 -4.07
CA LYS A 160 12.19 4.16 -5.53
C LYS A 160 13.43 3.44 -6.06
N GLU A 161 13.21 2.30 -6.71
CA GLU A 161 14.23 1.48 -7.30
C GLU A 161 13.97 1.33 -8.80
N SER A 162 14.95 1.64 -9.62
CA SER A 162 14.82 1.60 -11.09
C SER A 162 13.57 2.33 -11.61
N GLY A 163 13.24 3.45 -11.00
CA GLY A 163 12.08 4.28 -11.36
C GLY A 163 10.72 3.81 -10.83
N LYS A 164 10.68 2.71 -10.07
CA LYS A 164 9.44 2.15 -9.48
C LYS A 164 9.46 2.24 -7.97
N TRP A 165 8.32 2.56 -7.38
CA TRP A 165 8.15 2.59 -5.94
C TRP A 165 7.85 1.19 -5.40
N HIS A 166 8.52 0.83 -4.27
CA HIS A 166 8.30 -0.41 -3.54
C HIS A 166 8.17 -0.12 -2.05
N ILE A 167 7.33 -0.85 -1.37
CA ILE A 167 7.19 -0.77 0.09
C ILE A 167 8.38 -1.50 0.71
N ARG A 168 9.18 -0.74 1.47
CA ARG A 168 10.36 -1.23 2.18
C ARG A 168 10.05 -1.72 3.58
N SER A 169 9.16 -1.01 4.28
CA SER A 169 8.79 -1.35 5.65
C SER A 169 7.39 -0.89 6.01
N LEU A 170 6.75 -1.63 6.89
CA LEU A 170 5.50 -1.30 7.56
C LEU A 170 5.75 -1.41 9.06
N THR A 171 5.71 -0.29 9.76
CA THR A 171 5.85 -0.25 11.22
C THR A 171 4.48 -0.04 11.83
N VAL A 172 4.05 -0.95 12.68
CA VAL A 172 2.78 -0.83 13.41
C VAL A 172 2.85 0.37 14.35
N VAL A 173 1.90 1.28 14.24
CA VAL A 173 1.73 2.41 15.14
C VAL A 173 0.78 2.03 16.26
N GLU A 174 -0.40 1.52 15.90
CA GLU A 174 -1.44 1.11 16.83
C GLU A 174 -2.39 0.10 16.18
N ALA A 175 -2.97 -0.78 16.99
CA ALA A 175 -4.12 -1.58 16.62
C ALA A 175 -5.38 -0.76 16.88
N LEU A 176 -6.30 -0.75 15.93
CA LEU A 176 -7.55 0.01 16.03
C LEU A 176 -8.68 -0.90 16.48
N GLU A 177 -9.55 -0.39 17.33
CA GLU A 177 -10.83 -1.03 17.65
C GLU A 177 -11.82 -0.68 16.53
N ASP A 178 -12.57 -1.67 16.05
CA ASP A 178 -13.61 -1.52 15.02
C ASP A 178 -14.97 -1.19 15.64
#